data_097c824e82cee60e5fe06d67bab0f232
#
_entry.id   097c824e82cee60e5fe06d67bab0f232
#
_cell.length_a   1.000
_cell.length_b   1.000
_cell.length_c   1.000
_cell.angle_alpha   90.00
_cell.angle_beta   90.00
_cell.angle_gamma   90.00
#
_symmetry.space_group_name_H-M   'P 1'
#
loop_
_entity.id
_entity.type
_entity.pdbx_description
1 polymer ?
#
loop_
_entity_poly.entity_id
_entity_poly.type
_entity_poly.pdbx_seq_one_letter_code
_entity_poly.pdbx_strand_id
1 'polypeptide(L)'
;MDTLFRKSDRLLANTCTDIVREKMGEIHWNSQLVTIIGAKGVGKSTLIKQYLKLNYPLGDRRVLYCSADTVDFSTRKLVELAEEFVIQGGELLAIDEIHKYKPGTTDWSREIKEIYELFPDLKMIVSGSSLLRLKEGDADLSRRAVKYTMPGLSFREALRFYHDLSFPVWTLEDILAHPYDLWQMVSSKCKPVALFKEYLEKGYYPFLLEGTGEYYTKIEQVVNYIIETELPQICKVDVANVRKLQALIAMICSETPFELNANKIAAALEIGRDTVVEYLKYLGDAKVLNLLYSDKKRIGKLSKPDKVYLENPNILYALAPAKVEIGTLRETFAVDCLSESHVVEYGKTQGDFKVDSKYTFEIGGRSKDFSQIAGMKDSYIFADDWDMPDGAKLPLWMLGFLY
;
A
#
# COMPACT_ATOMS: atom_id res chain seq x y z
N MET A 1 -16.10 25.33 -15.88
CA MET A 1 -15.12 25.45 -14.78
C MET A 1 -15.75 25.75 -13.41
N ASP A 2 -16.67 26.72 -13.25
CA ASP A 2 -17.19 27.14 -11.92
C ASP A 2 -17.76 26.02 -11.05
N THR A 3 -18.44 25.05 -11.66
CA THR A 3 -18.96 23.89 -10.92
C THR A 3 -17.85 23.02 -10.35
N LEU A 4 -16.76 22.80 -11.09
CA LEU A 4 -15.61 22.04 -10.64
C LEU A 4 -14.88 22.78 -9.50
N PHE A 5 -14.68 24.09 -9.64
CA PHE A 5 -14.09 24.90 -8.57
C PHE A 5 -14.92 24.85 -7.28
N ARG A 6 -16.24 25.03 -7.36
CA ARG A 6 -17.11 24.92 -6.18
C ARG A 6 -17.05 23.54 -5.50
N LYS A 7 -16.96 22.46 -6.30
CA LYS A 7 -16.77 21.10 -5.76
C LYS A 7 -15.40 20.96 -5.10
N SER A 8 -14.34 21.44 -5.76
CA SER A 8 -12.98 21.47 -5.21
C SER A 8 -12.92 22.20 -3.88
N ASP A 9 -13.40 23.45 -3.82
CA ASP A 9 -13.41 24.28 -2.62
C ASP A 9 -14.12 23.59 -1.45
N ARG A 10 -15.28 22.97 -1.72
CA ARG A 10 -16.02 22.22 -0.68
C ARG A 10 -15.25 21.01 -0.16
N LEU A 11 -14.59 20.25 -1.06
CA LEU A 11 -13.79 19.08 -0.68
C LEU A 11 -12.56 19.51 0.14
N LEU A 12 -11.88 20.57 -0.27
CA LEU A 12 -10.73 21.10 0.46
C LEU A 12 -11.15 21.66 1.83
N ALA A 13 -12.24 22.43 1.90
CA ALA A 13 -12.75 22.98 3.15
C ALA A 13 -13.01 21.88 4.20
N ASN A 14 -13.63 20.79 3.77
CA ASN A 14 -14.00 19.66 4.65
C ASN A 14 -12.82 18.71 4.98
N THR A 15 -11.62 18.94 4.41
CA THR A 15 -10.47 18.10 4.70
C THR A 15 -9.82 18.49 6.01
N CYS A 16 -9.68 17.54 6.95
CA CYS A 16 -8.93 17.75 8.19
C CYS A 16 -7.43 17.79 7.90
N THR A 17 -6.72 18.73 8.54
CA THR A 17 -5.27 18.91 8.43
C THR A 17 -4.53 18.76 9.75
N ASP A 18 -5.20 18.30 10.81
CA ASP A 18 -4.62 18.17 12.15
C ASP A 18 -3.52 17.11 12.17
N ILE A 19 -3.70 16.03 11.43
CA ILE A 19 -2.70 14.97 11.27
C ILE A 19 -2.45 14.74 9.77
N VAL A 20 -1.20 14.88 9.37
CA VAL A 20 -0.74 14.72 7.98
C VAL A 20 0.28 13.60 7.91
N ARG A 21 0.16 12.70 6.92
CA ARG A 21 1.14 11.64 6.67
C ARG A 21 2.52 12.25 6.39
N GLU A 22 3.58 11.64 6.92
CA GLU A 22 4.96 12.11 6.70
C GLU A 22 5.38 12.04 5.23
N LYS A 23 4.76 11.18 4.45
CA LYS A 23 4.89 11.13 2.99
C LYS A 23 4.70 12.48 2.31
N MET A 24 3.97 13.40 2.95
CA MET A 24 3.83 14.80 2.50
C MET A 24 5.18 15.50 2.30
N GLY A 25 6.13 15.27 3.20
CA GLY A 25 7.47 15.86 3.15
C GLY A 25 8.43 15.20 2.16
N GLU A 26 8.14 13.97 1.73
CA GLU A 26 8.99 13.24 0.79
C GLU A 26 8.66 13.57 -0.68
N ILE A 27 7.45 14.07 -0.94
CA ILE A 27 6.97 14.31 -2.30
C ILE A 27 7.52 15.64 -2.81
N HIS A 28 8.18 15.60 -3.97
CA HIS A 28 8.62 16.80 -4.70
C HIS A 28 7.45 17.42 -5.47
N TRP A 29 6.56 18.14 -4.75
CA TRP A 29 5.33 18.73 -5.26
C TRP A 29 5.53 19.76 -6.40
N ASN A 30 6.75 20.26 -6.58
CA ASN A 30 7.10 21.19 -7.64
C ASN A 30 7.41 20.52 -8.98
N SER A 31 7.44 19.19 -9.05
CA SER A 31 7.58 18.48 -10.32
C SER A 31 6.37 18.72 -11.21
N GLN A 32 6.57 18.83 -12.53
CA GLN A 32 5.48 19.08 -13.48
C GLN A 32 4.41 17.97 -13.44
N LEU A 33 4.82 16.70 -13.22
CA LEU A 33 3.89 15.57 -13.06
C LEU A 33 4.29 14.72 -11.86
N VAL A 34 3.45 14.72 -10.84
CA VAL A 34 3.55 13.85 -9.65
C VAL A 34 2.47 12.77 -9.74
N THR A 35 2.87 11.51 -9.60
CA THR A 35 1.93 10.38 -9.55
C THR A 35 2.00 9.72 -8.17
N ILE A 36 0.86 9.61 -7.48
CA ILE A 36 0.72 8.97 -6.17
C ILE A 36 -0.12 7.70 -6.32
N ILE A 37 0.51 6.55 -6.15
CA ILE A 37 -0.14 5.24 -6.24
C ILE A 37 -0.10 4.52 -4.88
N GLY A 38 -0.98 3.57 -4.68
CA GLY A 38 -1.02 2.76 -3.45
C GLY A 38 -2.34 2.04 -3.30
N ALA A 39 -2.43 1.18 -2.28
CA ALA A 39 -3.63 0.44 -1.97
C ALA A 39 -4.84 1.36 -1.75
N LYS A 40 -6.04 0.83 -1.95
CA LYS A 40 -7.27 1.57 -1.63
C LYS A 40 -7.39 1.76 -0.12
N GLY A 41 -7.78 2.96 0.33
CA GLY A 41 -8.01 3.26 1.75
C GLY A 41 -6.78 3.77 2.51
N VAL A 42 -5.57 3.81 1.92
CA VAL A 42 -4.34 4.28 2.60
C VAL A 42 -4.23 5.80 2.74
N GLY A 43 -5.18 6.58 2.19
CA GLY A 43 -5.26 8.03 2.40
C GLY A 43 -4.68 8.91 1.28
N LYS A 44 -4.45 8.39 0.05
CA LYS A 44 -3.92 9.17 -1.09
C LYS A 44 -4.70 10.44 -1.37
N SER A 45 -6.02 10.33 -1.54
CA SER A 45 -6.91 11.46 -1.81
C SER A 45 -6.88 12.51 -0.70
N THR A 46 -6.77 12.05 0.55
CA THR A 46 -6.66 12.92 1.72
C THR A 46 -5.34 13.68 1.70
N LEU A 47 -4.22 13.01 1.42
CA LEU A 47 -2.89 13.61 1.34
C LEU A 47 -2.85 14.75 0.28
N ILE A 48 -3.40 14.51 -0.91
CA ILE A 48 -3.47 15.52 -1.98
C ILE A 48 -4.30 16.71 -1.54
N LYS A 49 -5.49 16.48 -0.98
CA LYS A 49 -6.36 17.55 -0.48
C LYS A 49 -5.73 18.33 0.66
N GLN A 50 -5.01 17.67 1.57
CA GLN A 50 -4.24 18.29 2.64
C GLN A 50 -3.14 19.18 2.07
N TYR A 51 -2.36 18.67 1.10
CA TYR A 51 -1.34 19.48 0.42
C TYR A 51 -1.91 20.76 -0.18
N LEU A 52 -3.00 20.65 -0.93
CA LEU A 52 -3.64 21.83 -1.55
C LEU A 52 -4.16 22.79 -0.50
N LYS A 53 -4.86 22.31 0.54
CA LYS A 53 -5.43 23.15 1.61
C LYS A 53 -4.36 23.87 2.44
N LEU A 54 -3.20 23.27 2.65
CA LEU A 54 -2.11 23.85 3.44
C LEU A 54 -1.28 24.87 2.66
N ASN A 55 -1.25 24.79 1.32
CA ASN A 55 -0.38 25.62 0.49
C ASN A 55 -1.14 26.68 -0.32
N TYR A 56 -2.46 26.58 -0.44
CA TYR A 56 -3.28 27.50 -1.24
C TYR A 56 -4.52 27.95 -0.45
N PRO A 57 -4.87 29.24 -0.51
CA PRO A 57 -6.11 29.74 0.08
C PRO A 57 -7.34 29.05 -0.52
N LEU A 58 -8.38 28.85 0.29
CA LEU A 58 -9.66 28.37 -0.24
C LEU A 58 -10.22 29.37 -1.26
N GLY A 59 -10.69 28.87 -2.39
CA GLY A 59 -11.17 29.69 -3.50
C GLY A 59 -10.08 30.17 -4.46
N ASP A 60 -8.82 29.79 -4.27
CA ASP A 60 -7.74 30.10 -5.21
C ASP A 60 -7.97 29.40 -6.56
N ARG A 61 -8.15 30.19 -7.61
CA ARG A 61 -8.43 29.67 -8.97
C ARG A 61 -7.20 29.14 -9.70
N ARG A 62 -6.00 29.31 -9.13
CA ARG A 62 -4.77 28.71 -9.65
C ARG A 62 -4.68 27.21 -9.38
N VAL A 63 -5.50 26.68 -8.47
CA VAL A 63 -5.50 25.24 -8.15
C VAL A 63 -6.88 24.63 -8.34
N LEU A 64 -6.91 23.39 -8.86
CA LEU A 64 -8.13 22.62 -9.02
C LEU A 64 -7.89 21.19 -8.56
N TYR A 65 -8.73 20.70 -7.63
CA TYR A 65 -8.83 19.28 -7.30
C TYR A 65 -10.09 18.72 -7.93
N CYS A 66 -9.96 17.61 -8.65
CA CYS A 66 -11.08 16.86 -9.19
C CYS A 66 -10.83 15.36 -9.09
N SER A 67 -11.92 14.57 -9.11
CA SER A 67 -11.83 13.11 -9.15
C SER A 67 -12.38 12.60 -10.47
N ALA A 68 -11.60 11.75 -11.13
CA ALA A 68 -11.99 11.11 -12.40
C ALA A 68 -13.16 10.11 -12.25
N ASP A 69 -13.53 9.77 -11.02
CA ASP A 69 -14.66 8.91 -10.67
C ASP A 69 -16.03 9.66 -10.69
N THR A 70 -16.04 10.93 -11.08
CA THR A 70 -17.26 11.73 -11.09
C THR A 70 -17.93 11.77 -12.47
N VAL A 71 -19.23 12.04 -12.48
CA VAL A 71 -20.02 12.15 -13.71
C VAL A 71 -19.49 13.26 -14.64
N ASP A 72 -18.81 14.26 -14.10
CA ASP A 72 -18.21 15.35 -14.89
C ASP A 72 -17.20 14.82 -15.93
N PHE A 73 -16.58 13.66 -15.68
CA PHE A 73 -15.58 13.04 -16.53
C PHE A 73 -16.11 11.89 -17.40
N SER A 74 -17.42 11.67 -17.44
CA SER A 74 -18.01 10.66 -18.32
C SER A 74 -17.92 11.03 -19.81
N THR A 75 -17.88 12.32 -20.13
CA THR A 75 -17.84 12.84 -21.49
C THR A 75 -16.74 13.86 -21.75
N ARG A 76 -16.21 14.50 -20.72
CA ARG A 76 -15.21 15.57 -20.82
C ARG A 76 -13.79 14.99 -20.92
N LYS A 77 -13.02 15.45 -21.92
CA LYS A 77 -11.62 15.10 -22.05
C LYS A 77 -10.74 15.85 -21.05
N LEU A 78 -9.67 15.21 -20.58
CA LEU A 78 -8.70 15.82 -19.66
C LEU A 78 -7.93 16.96 -20.33
N VAL A 79 -7.62 16.82 -21.62
CA VAL A 79 -6.94 17.87 -22.40
C VAL A 79 -7.81 19.13 -22.47
N GLU A 80 -9.10 19.00 -22.76
CA GLU A 80 -10.05 20.11 -22.81
C GLU A 80 -10.18 20.78 -21.43
N LEU A 81 -10.21 19.98 -20.35
CA LEU A 81 -10.19 20.53 -18.99
C LEU A 81 -8.93 21.32 -18.70
N ALA A 82 -7.76 20.79 -19.06
CA ALA A 82 -6.47 21.44 -18.82
C ALA A 82 -6.36 22.75 -19.59
N GLU A 83 -6.79 22.78 -20.87
CA GLU A 83 -6.81 23.98 -21.68
C GLU A 83 -7.69 25.07 -21.08
N GLU A 84 -8.96 24.76 -20.75
CA GLU A 84 -9.84 25.73 -20.09
C GLU A 84 -9.29 26.23 -18.75
N PHE A 85 -8.64 25.34 -17.98
CA PHE A 85 -8.07 25.68 -16.69
C PHE A 85 -6.87 26.63 -16.83
N VAL A 86 -5.96 26.36 -17.76
CA VAL A 86 -4.79 27.22 -18.03
C VAL A 86 -5.23 28.58 -18.57
N ILE A 87 -6.21 28.66 -19.48
CA ILE A 87 -6.78 29.92 -19.99
C ILE A 87 -7.32 30.79 -18.85
N GLN A 88 -7.83 30.19 -17.76
CA GLN A 88 -8.33 30.90 -16.58
C GLN A 88 -7.23 31.19 -15.53
N GLY A 89 -5.96 30.96 -15.86
CA GLY A 89 -4.83 31.22 -14.97
C GLY A 89 -4.53 30.06 -14.01
N GLY A 90 -4.96 28.84 -14.34
CA GLY A 90 -4.67 27.62 -13.57
C GLY A 90 -3.18 27.23 -13.62
N GLU A 91 -2.62 26.87 -12.46
CA GLU A 91 -1.20 26.49 -12.30
C GLU A 91 -1.02 25.04 -11.82
N LEU A 92 -1.97 24.49 -11.04
CA LEU A 92 -1.88 23.15 -10.45
C LEU A 92 -3.21 22.40 -10.57
N LEU A 93 -3.20 21.32 -11.35
CA LEU A 93 -4.33 20.45 -11.57
C LEU A 93 -4.10 19.10 -10.85
N ALA A 94 -4.92 18.81 -9.84
CA ALA A 94 -4.91 17.52 -9.13
C ALA A 94 -6.08 16.64 -9.59
N ILE A 95 -5.75 15.48 -10.18
CA ILE A 95 -6.72 14.51 -10.70
C ILE A 95 -6.62 13.22 -9.89
N ASP A 96 -7.62 12.98 -9.06
CA ASP A 96 -7.71 11.80 -8.21
C ASP A 96 -8.40 10.63 -8.92
N GLU A 97 -8.05 9.38 -8.57
CA GLU A 97 -8.61 8.14 -9.11
C GLU A 97 -8.56 8.07 -10.66
N ILE A 98 -7.44 8.48 -11.28
CA ILE A 98 -7.29 8.59 -12.74
C ILE A 98 -7.64 7.30 -13.50
N HIS A 99 -7.45 6.14 -12.89
CA HIS A 99 -7.76 4.83 -13.48
C HIS A 99 -9.27 4.64 -13.77
N LYS A 100 -10.12 5.46 -13.17
CA LYS A 100 -11.57 5.45 -13.39
C LYS A 100 -12.01 6.36 -14.53
N TYR A 101 -11.10 7.15 -15.07
CA TYR A 101 -11.37 7.99 -16.22
C TYR A 101 -11.71 7.17 -17.47
N LYS A 102 -12.88 7.39 -18.04
CA LYS A 102 -13.40 6.64 -19.22
C LYS A 102 -14.25 7.50 -20.16
N PRO A 103 -13.74 8.56 -20.74
CA PRO A 103 -14.45 9.22 -21.82
C PRO A 103 -14.17 8.50 -23.14
N GLY A 104 -15.09 7.68 -23.59
CA GLY A 104 -14.98 6.98 -24.86
C GLY A 104 -13.85 5.95 -24.93
N THR A 105 -13.04 5.99 -25.99
CA THR A 105 -11.94 5.04 -26.27
C THR A 105 -10.55 5.55 -25.90
N THR A 106 -10.45 6.76 -25.35
CA THR A 106 -9.15 7.42 -25.10
C THR A 106 -8.52 6.89 -23.82
N ASP A 107 -7.24 6.55 -23.88
CA ASP A 107 -6.44 6.17 -22.72
C ASP A 107 -6.01 7.42 -21.96
N TRP A 108 -6.29 7.49 -20.67
CA TRP A 108 -5.93 8.61 -19.80
C TRP A 108 -4.42 8.94 -19.84
N SER A 109 -3.56 7.93 -20.03
CA SER A 109 -2.11 8.13 -20.04
C SER A 109 -1.66 8.93 -21.26
N ARG A 110 -2.33 8.79 -22.40
CA ARG A 110 -2.07 9.59 -23.60
C ARG A 110 -2.51 11.04 -23.41
N GLU A 111 -3.66 11.26 -22.79
CA GLU A 111 -4.11 12.62 -22.51
C GLU A 111 -3.23 13.32 -21.48
N ILE A 112 -2.78 12.64 -20.41
CA ILE A 112 -1.81 13.22 -19.46
C ILE A 112 -0.48 13.55 -20.14
N LYS A 113 0.00 12.69 -21.06
CA LYS A 113 1.19 12.98 -21.85
C LYS A 113 1.00 14.22 -22.72
N GLU A 114 -0.14 14.30 -23.40
CA GLU A 114 -0.48 15.45 -24.27
C GLU A 114 -0.54 16.75 -23.45
N ILE A 115 -1.19 16.74 -22.29
CA ILE A 115 -1.23 17.91 -21.38
C ILE A 115 0.18 18.30 -20.92
N TYR A 116 1.00 17.31 -20.55
CA TYR A 116 2.39 17.54 -20.13
C TYR A 116 3.21 18.26 -21.22
N GLU A 117 3.02 17.91 -22.49
CA GLU A 117 3.74 18.50 -23.63
C GLU A 117 3.16 19.86 -24.05
N LEU A 118 1.84 20.03 -24.02
CA LEU A 118 1.17 21.28 -24.44
C LEU A 118 1.28 22.41 -23.40
N PHE A 119 1.30 22.06 -22.11
CA PHE A 119 1.26 23.05 -21.03
C PHE A 119 2.45 22.85 -20.07
N PRO A 120 3.68 23.24 -20.46
CA PRO A 120 4.90 22.98 -19.66
C PRO A 120 4.90 23.66 -18.28
N ASP A 121 4.17 24.74 -18.09
CA ASP A 121 4.05 25.46 -16.82
C ASP A 121 2.94 24.89 -15.91
N LEU A 122 2.06 24.04 -16.44
CA LEU A 122 1.01 23.40 -15.66
C LEU A 122 1.59 22.25 -14.84
N LYS A 123 1.47 22.33 -13.52
CA LYS A 123 1.77 21.22 -12.63
C LYS A 123 0.57 20.28 -12.52
N MET A 124 0.85 18.99 -12.52
CA MET A 124 -0.19 17.97 -12.37
C MET A 124 0.13 17.02 -11.22
N ILE A 125 -0.88 16.73 -10.40
CA ILE A 125 -0.85 15.64 -9.41
C ILE A 125 -1.89 14.62 -9.84
N VAL A 126 -1.46 13.38 -10.03
CA VAL A 126 -2.34 12.28 -10.45
C VAL A 126 -2.30 11.19 -9.40
N SER A 127 -3.45 10.71 -8.94
CA SER A 127 -3.50 9.56 -8.05
C SER A 127 -4.28 8.39 -8.63
N GLY A 128 -3.98 7.20 -8.11
CA GLY A 128 -4.75 6.02 -8.46
C GLY A 128 -4.37 4.75 -7.70
N SER A 129 -5.04 3.66 -8.06
CA SER A 129 -4.79 2.33 -7.52
C SER A 129 -3.35 1.86 -7.78
N SER A 130 -2.83 0.99 -6.94
CA SER A 130 -1.55 0.28 -7.15
C SER A 130 -1.50 -0.48 -8.49
N LEU A 131 -2.65 -0.93 -8.99
CA LEU A 131 -2.80 -1.59 -10.30
C LEU A 131 -2.45 -0.70 -11.50
N LEU A 132 -2.35 0.62 -11.33
CA LEU A 132 -1.92 1.53 -12.41
C LEU A 132 -0.52 1.19 -12.95
N ARG A 133 0.33 0.59 -12.14
CA ARG A 133 1.66 0.10 -12.58
C ARG A 133 1.57 -0.83 -13.80
N LEU A 134 0.47 -1.57 -13.95
CA LEU A 134 0.26 -2.51 -15.06
C LEU A 134 -0.09 -1.82 -16.37
N LYS A 135 -0.69 -0.61 -16.32
CA LYS A 135 -1.12 0.14 -17.51
C LYS A 135 -0.08 1.12 -18.05
N GLU A 136 0.97 1.40 -17.28
CA GLU A 136 1.98 2.42 -17.64
C GLU A 136 2.88 2.05 -18.82
N GLY A 137 2.73 0.84 -19.38
CA GLY A 137 3.50 0.39 -20.54
C GLY A 137 3.12 1.05 -21.88
N ASP A 138 1.92 1.64 -21.99
CA ASP A 138 1.40 2.12 -23.27
C ASP A 138 1.72 3.59 -23.57
N ALA A 139 1.97 4.41 -22.56
CA ALA A 139 2.40 5.79 -22.75
C ALA A 139 3.70 6.06 -21.99
N ASP A 140 4.64 6.69 -22.65
CA ASP A 140 5.97 7.04 -22.15
C ASP A 140 5.91 8.09 -21.00
N LEU A 141 5.10 7.79 -19.95
CA LEU A 141 5.02 8.59 -18.72
C LEU A 141 6.18 8.29 -17.76
N SER A 142 6.89 7.17 -17.96
CA SER A 142 7.96 6.72 -17.06
C SER A 142 9.11 7.72 -16.90
N ARG A 143 9.36 8.55 -17.91
CA ARG A 143 10.39 9.61 -17.88
C ARG A 143 9.84 10.97 -17.47
N ARG A 144 8.53 11.15 -17.43
CA ARG A 144 7.86 12.44 -17.18
C ARG A 144 7.31 12.54 -15.75
N ALA A 145 6.84 11.43 -15.21
CA ALA A 145 6.22 11.38 -13.89
C ALA A 145 7.21 11.03 -12.78
N VAL A 146 7.22 11.80 -11.72
CA VAL A 146 7.84 11.40 -10.45
C VAL A 146 6.81 10.59 -9.67
N LYS A 147 7.12 9.31 -9.41
CA LYS A 147 6.18 8.36 -8.84
C LYS A 147 6.46 8.12 -7.37
N TYR A 148 5.42 8.18 -6.58
CA TYR A 148 5.44 7.88 -5.16
C TYR A 148 4.46 6.77 -4.84
N THR A 149 4.92 5.75 -4.13
CA THR A 149 4.05 4.73 -3.54
C THR A 149 3.66 5.15 -2.14
N MET A 150 2.39 5.06 -1.82
CA MET A 150 1.85 5.35 -0.50
C MET A 150 1.40 4.05 0.16
N PRO A 151 2.14 3.56 1.16
CA PRO A 151 1.75 2.38 1.95
C PRO A 151 0.63 2.72 2.94
N GLY A 152 0.12 1.72 3.64
CA GLY A 152 -0.69 1.94 4.85
C GLY A 152 0.10 2.63 5.95
N LEU A 153 -0.49 2.85 7.11
CA LEU A 153 0.23 3.38 8.26
C LEU A 153 1.20 2.32 8.77
N SER A 154 2.47 2.66 8.95
CA SER A 154 3.39 1.85 9.75
C SER A 154 2.99 1.87 11.23
N PHE A 155 3.54 0.97 12.04
CA PHE A 155 3.33 1.03 13.49
C PHE A 155 3.77 2.38 14.07
N ARG A 156 4.88 2.93 13.60
CA ARG A 156 5.39 4.25 13.99
C ARG A 156 4.39 5.38 13.64
N GLU A 157 3.83 5.37 12.42
CA GLU A 157 2.81 6.35 12.03
C GLU A 157 1.50 6.15 12.82
N ALA A 158 1.10 4.90 13.08
CA ALA A 158 -0.07 4.58 13.88
C ALA A 158 0.04 5.11 15.32
N LEU A 159 1.24 5.02 15.92
CA LEU A 159 1.51 5.64 17.22
C LEU A 159 1.26 7.15 17.20
N ARG A 160 1.65 7.83 16.13
CA ARG A 160 1.37 9.26 15.97
C ARG A 160 -0.12 9.55 15.70
N PHE A 161 -0.76 8.74 14.86
CA PHE A 161 -2.15 8.97 14.45
C PHE A 161 -3.17 8.68 15.56
N TYR A 162 -2.92 7.66 16.39
CA TYR A 162 -3.90 7.18 17.37
C TYR A 162 -3.52 7.50 18.81
N HIS A 163 -2.24 7.79 19.08
CA HIS A 163 -1.73 7.98 20.45
C HIS A 163 -0.94 9.28 20.63
N ASP A 164 -0.83 10.13 19.60
CA ASP A 164 -0.05 11.39 19.61
C ASP A 164 1.44 11.20 20.03
N LEU A 165 2.01 10.06 19.60
CA LEU A 165 3.40 9.69 19.89
C LEU A 165 4.23 9.75 18.61
N SER A 166 5.08 10.78 18.49
CA SER A 166 5.93 10.96 17.31
C SER A 166 7.33 10.40 17.53
N PHE A 167 7.82 9.65 16.55
CA PHE A 167 9.14 9.03 16.51
C PHE A 167 9.75 9.17 15.09
N PRO A 168 11.09 9.24 14.97
CA PRO A 168 11.76 9.24 13.68
C PRO A 168 11.65 7.88 12.96
N VAL A 169 11.85 7.90 11.65
CA VAL A 169 12.08 6.69 10.84
C VAL A 169 13.46 6.13 11.17
N TRP A 170 13.58 4.81 11.19
CA TRP A 170 14.83 4.09 11.37
C TRP A 170 15.13 3.23 10.15
N THR A 171 16.37 3.20 9.70
CA THR A 171 16.80 2.24 8.67
C THR A 171 16.91 0.84 9.28
N LEU A 172 16.85 -0.19 8.43
CA LEU A 172 17.06 -1.56 8.90
C LEU A 172 18.45 -1.73 9.54
N GLU A 173 19.46 -1.12 8.94
CA GLU A 173 20.83 -1.11 9.44
C GLU A 173 20.92 -0.49 10.84
N ASP A 174 20.23 0.63 11.08
CA ASP A 174 20.21 1.29 12.38
C ASP A 174 19.48 0.43 13.43
N ILE A 175 18.35 -0.18 13.07
CA ILE A 175 17.61 -1.09 13.95
C ILE A 175 18.50 -2.27 14.37
N LEU A 176 19.26 -2.85 13.44
CA LEU A 176 20.12 -3.99 13.70
C LEU A 176 21.40 -3.62 14.47
N ALA A 177 21.95 -2.42 14.26
CA ALA A 177 23.18 -1.94 14.90
C ALA A 177 22.92 -1.32 16.29
N HIS A 178 21.79 -0.63 16.47
CA HIS A 178 21.46 0.16 17.64
C HIS A 178 20.07 -0.17 18.23
N PRO A 179 19.70 -1.45 18.40
CA PRO A 179 18.35 -1.82 18.81
C PRO A 179 17.96 -1.30 20.20
N TYR A 180 18.95 -1.15 21.11
CA TYR A 180 18.71 -0.62 22.45
C TYR A 180 18.34 0.86 22.43
N ASP A 181 18.90 1.65 21.52
CA ASP A 181 18.59 3.08 21.40
C ASP A 181 17.14 3.26 20.94
N LEU A 182 16.70 2.49 19.95
CA LEU A 182 15.30 2.47 19.52
C LEU A 182 14.37 2.02 20.65
N TRP A 183 14.71 0.92 21.33
CA TRP A 183 13.94 0.42 22.47
C TRP A 183 13.79 1.47 23.56
N GLN A 184 14.89 2.08 23.98
CA GLN A 184 14.91 3.09 25.05
C GLN A 184 14.07 4.32 24.66
N MET A 185 14.21 4.80 23.41
CA MET A 185 13.49 5.95 22.91
C MET A 185 11.96 5.69 22.95
N VAL A 186 11.51 4.52 22.51
CA VAL A 186 10.08 4.20 22.43
C VAL A 186 9.52 3.85 23.81
N SER A 187 10.22 2.99 24.58
CA SER A 187 9.77 2.52 25.90
C SER A 187 9.74 3.61 26.95
N SER A 188 10.52 4.70 26.76
CA SER A 188 10.44 5.89 27.63
C SER A 188 9.13 6.66 27.50
N LYS A 189 8.38 6.48 26.40
CA LYS A 189 7.15 7.23 26.11
C LYS A 189 5.90 6.35 26.15
N CYS A 190 6.03 5.04 25.91
CA CYS A 190 4.86 4.15 25.86
C CYS A 190 5.24 2.70 26.20
N LYS A 191 4.25 1.82 26.19
CA LYS A 191 4.41 0.36 26.26
C LYS A 191 4.31 -0.24 24.86
N PRO A 192 5.41 -0.38 24.12
CA PRO A 192 5.37 -0.70 22.69
C PRO A 192 4.68 -2.03 22.41
N VAL A 193 4.92 -3.08 23.21
CA VAL A 193 4.30 -4.41 23.00
C VAL A 193 2.77 -4.34 23.08
N ALA A 194 2.21 -3.56 24.00
CA ALA A 194 0.75 -3.44 24.14
C ALA A 194 0.12 -2.69 22.95
N LEU A 195 0.72 -1.56 22.56
CA LEU A 195 0.25 -0.77 21.42
C LEU A 195 0.47 -1.49 20.09
N PHE A 196 1.53 -2.31 19.99
CA PHE A 196 1.78 -3.13 18.82
C PHE A 196 0.71 -4.20 18.63
N LYS A 197 0.23 -4.84 19.69
CA LYS A 197 -0.91 -5.77 19.62
C LYS A 197 -2.17 -5.08 19.10
N GLU A 198 -2.45 -3.88 19.59
CA GLU A 198 -3.56 -3.08 19.10
C GLU A 198 -3.41 -2.75 17.59
N TYR A 199 -2.20 -2.37 17.16
CA TYR A 199 -1.90 -2.08 15.76
C TYR A 199 -2.07 -3.31 14.86
N LEU A 200 -1.62 -4.50 15.29
CA LEU A 200 -1.79 -5.73 14.52
C LEU A 200 -3.27 -6.03 14.26
N GLU A 201 -4.13 -5.75 15.22
CA GLU A 201 -5.57 -5.92 15.05
C GLU A 201 -6.18 -4.81 14.18
N LYS A 202 -5.89 -3.55 14.50
CA LYS A 202 -6.45 -2.36 13.83
C LYS A 202 -5.49 -1.19 13.94
N GLY A 203 -5.04 -0.64 12.81
CA GLY A 203 -4.08 0.47 12.84
C GLY A 203 -3.46 0.77 11.49
N TYR A 204 -3.52 -0.16 10.55
CA TYR A 204 -2.92 0.00 9.22
C TYR A 204 -3.65 1.03 8.34
N TYR A 205 -4.97 1.14 8.46
CA TYR A 205 -5.76 2.05 7.64
C TYR A 205 -6.16 3.31 8.39
N PRO A 206 -5.83 4.52 7.85
CA PRO A 206 -6.13 5.80 8.52
C PRO A 206 -7.64 6.07 8.71
N PHE A 207 -8.52 5.40 7.99
CA PHE A 207 -9.97 5.54 8.21
C PHE A 207 -10.47 4.97 9.55
N LEU A 208 -9.58 4.38 10.37
CA LEU A 208 -9.89 4.09 11.77
C LEU A 208 -10.24 5.37 12.55
N LEU A 209 -9.63 6.53 12.18
CA LEU A 209 -9.95 7.85 12.77
C LEU A 209 -11.40 8.31 12.53
N GLU A 210 -12.09 7.75 11.55
CA GLU A 210 -13.49 8.08 11.29
C GLU A 210 -14.44 7.56 12.38
N GLY A 211 -13.89 6.81 13.34
CA GLY A 211 -14.50 6.34 14.57
C GLY A 211 -15.67 5.40 14.32
N THR A 212 -15.46 4.08 14.32
CA THR A 212 -16.62 3.22 14.17
C THR A 212 -16.32 1.76 14.52
N GLY A 213 -17.33 1.04 14.97
CA GLY A 213 -17.37 -0.41 15.00
C GLY A 213 -17.34 -1.07 13.61
N GLU A 214 -17.16 -0.29 12.51
CA GLU A 214 -17.22 -0.77 11.11
C GLU A 214 -15.86 -0.91 10.44
N TYR A 215 -14.77 -0.86 11.20
CA TYR A 215 -13.41 -0.89 10.64
C TYR A 215 -13.17 -2.11 9.75
N TYR A 216 -13.46 -3.30 10.21
CA TYR A 216 -13.29 -4.53 9.45
C TYR A 216 -14.25 -4.63 8.26
N THR A 217 -15.49 -4.19 8.42
CA THR A 217 -16.46 -4.11 7.32
C THR A 217 -15.97 -3.21 6.19
N LYS A 218 -15.33 -2.08 6.52
CA LYS A 218 -14.71 -1.20 5.50
C LYS A 218 -13.54 -1.89 4.80
N ILE A 219 -12.72 -2.67 5.50
CA ILE A 219 -11.64 -3.45 4.89
C ILE A 219 -12.21 -4.52 3.95
N GLU A 220 -13.22 -5.27 4.37
CA GLU A 220 -13.91 -6.23 3.50
C GLU A 220 -14.47 -5.56 2.24
N GLN A 221 -15.11 -4.40 2.38
CA GLN A 221 -15.61 -3.62 1.24
C GLN A 221 -14.49 -3.17 0.31
N VAL A 222 -13.33 -2.76 0.84
CA VAL A 222 -12.15 -2.40 0.04
C VAL A 222 -11.67 -3.60 -0.76
N VAL A 223 -11.51 -4.77 -0.16
CA VAL A 223 -11.06 -6.00 -0.84
C VAL A 223 -12.08 -6.45 -1.89
N ASN A 224 -13.35 -6.49 -1.54
CA ASN A 224 -14.43 -6.84 -2.48
C ASN A 224 -14.48 -5.88 -3.66
N TYR A 225 -14.35 -4.58 -3.44
CA TYR A 225 -14.31 -3.58 -4.51
C TYR A 225 -13.14 -3.80 -5.48
N ILE A 226 -11.96 -4.14 -4.96
CA ILE A 226 -10.79 -4.48 -5.79
C ILE A 226 -11.12 -5.69 -6.67
N ILE A 227 -11.67 -6.75 -6.10
CA ILE A 227 -11.97 -8.01 -6.80
C ILE A 227 -13.11 -7.84 -7.82
N GLU A 228 -14.17 -7.14 -7.45
CA GLU A 228 -15.39 -7.04 -8.25
C GLU A 228 -15.35 -5.92 -9.29
N THR A 229 -14.53 -4.90 -9.04
CA THR A 229 -14.52 -3.68 -9.87
C THR A 229 -13.16 -3.40 -10.49
N GLU A 230 -12.09 -3.27 -9.69
CA GLU A 230 -10.79 -2.82 -10.21
C GLU A 230 -10.11 -3.90 -11.07
N LEU A 231 -10.06 -5.15 -10.61
CA LEU A 231 -9.43 -6.24 -11.36
C LEU A 231 -10.12 -6.51 -12.71
N PRO A 232 -11.45 -6.62 -12.81
CA PRO A 232 -12.13 -6.73 -14.10
C PRO A 232 -11.84 -5.56 -15.05
N GLN A 233 -11.81 -4.35 -14.52
CA GLN A 233 -11.62 -3.15 -15.34
C GLN A 233 -10.17 -2.97 -15.82
N ILE A 234 -9.19 -3.27 -14.97
CA ILE A 234 -7.77 -3.00 -15.23
C ILE A 234 -7.09 -4.21 -15.87
N CYS A 235 -7.29 -5.39 -15.30
CA CYS A 235 -6.65 -6.63 -15.74
C CYS A 235 -7.48 -7.43 -16.73
N LYS A 236 -8.66 -6.92 -17.15
CA LYS A 236 -9.59 -7.58 -18.07
C LYS A 236 -10.01 -8.97 -17.60
N VAL A 237 -10.10 -9.16 -16.30
CA VAL A 237 -10.62 -10.40 -15.70
C VAL A 237 -12.11 -10.51 -16.08
N ASP A 238 -12.50 -11.66 -16.62
CA ASP A 238 -13.90 -11.92 -16.94
C ASP A 238 -14.77 -11.86 -15.67
N VAL A 239 -15.88 -11.17 -15.72
CA VAL A 239 -16.85 -11.05 -14.63
C VAL A 239 -17.29 -12.44 -14.12
N ALA A 240 -17.38 -13.45 -14.99
CA ALA A 240 -17.65 -14.83 -14.62
C ALA A 240 -16.59 -15.42 -13.67
N ASN A 241 -15.37 -14.90 -13.68
CA ASN A 241 -14.26 -15.35 -12.84
C ASN A 241 -14.11 -14.58 -11.50
N VAL A 242 -14.91 -13.54 -11.26
CA VAL A 242 -14.91 -12.78 -10.01
C VAL A 242 -15.13 -13.70 -8.79
N ARG A 243 -16.11 -14.61 -8.88
CA ARG A 243 -16.38 -15.61 -7.84
C ARG A 243 -15.19 -16.54 -7.57
N LYS A 244 -14.40 -16.85 -8.60
CA LYS A 244 -13.19 -17.67 -8.46
C LYS A 244 -12.06 -16.92 -7.75
N LEU A 245 -11.94 -15.60 -7.99
CA LEU A 245 -11.03 -14.73 -7.23
C LEU A 245 -11.43 -14.63 -5.76
N GLN A 246 -12.72 -14.47 -5.47
CA GLN A 246 -13.23 -14.47 -4.08
C GLN A 246 -12.95 -15.81 -3.38
N ALA A 247 -13.20 -16.94 -4.08
CA ALA A 247 -12.91 -18.27 -3.56
C ALA A 247 -11.40 -18.49 -3.34
N LEU A 248 -10.54 -17.95 -4.23
CA LEU A 248 -9.08 -17.99 -4.06
C LEU A 248 -8.64 -17.27 -2.78
N ILE A 249 -9.15 -16.07 -2.53
CA ILE A 249 -8.86 -15.34 -1.27
C ILE A 249 -9.37 -16.12 -0.06
N ALA A 250 -10.59 -16.65 -0.11
CA ALA A 250 -11.14 -17.44 0.99
C ALA A 250 -10.28 -18.69 1.29
N MET A 251 -9.74 -19.35 0.26
CA MET A 251 -8.81 -20.47 0.43
C MET A 251 -7.50 -20.01 1.08
N ILE A 252 -6.93 -18.89 0.64
CA ILE A 252 -5.70 -18.32 1.24
C ILE A 252 -5.93 -18.00 2.72
N CYS A 253 -7.07 -17.39 3.07
CA CYS A 253 -7.41 -17.08 4.46
C CYS A 253 -7.67 -18.32 5.33
N SER A 254 -8.09 -19.44 4.74
CA SER A 254 -8.45 -20.66 5.48
C SER A 254 -7.31 -21.63 5.73
N GLU A 255 -6.27 -21.60 4.91
CA GLU A 255 -5.09 -22.47 4.98
C GLU A 255 -3.85 -21.65 5.38
N THR A 256 -3.63 -21.37 6.65
CA THR A 256 -2.46 -20.62 7.13
C THR A 256 -1.56 -21.53 8.00
N PRO A 257 -0.24 -21.53 7.79
CA PRO A 257 0.55 -20.83 6.76
C PRO A 257 0.31 -21.39 5.37
N PHE A 258 0.11 -20.53 4.39
CA PHE A 258 -0.30 -20.95 3.04
C PHE A 258 0.90 -21.32 2.18
N GLU A 259 1.22 -22.61 2.13
CA GLU A 259 2.09 -23.17 1.10
C GLU A 259 1.32 -23.40 -0.20
N LEU A 260 1.68 -22.63 -1.21
CA LEU A 260 0.93 -22.62 -2.45
C LEU A 260 1.03 -23.94 -3.23
N ASN A 261 -0.05 -24.71 -3.27
CA ASN A 261 -0.23 -25.78 -4.24
C ASN A 261 -1.14 -25.33 -5.39
N ALA A 262 -0.55 -24.72 -6.41
CA ALA A 262 -1.29 -24.17 -7.54
C ALA A 262 -2.14 -25.22 -8.28
N ASN A 263 -1.74 -26.48 -8.30
CA ASN A 263 -2.52 -27.54 -8.94
C ASN A 263 -3.77 -27.90 -8.12
N LYS A 264 -3.65 -27.97 -6.78
CA LYS A 264 -4.80 -28.19 -5.88
C LYS A 264 -5.82 -27.05 -5.99
N ILE A 265 -5.33 -25.82 -6.03
CA ILE A 265 -6.19 -24.63 -6.19
C ILE A 265 -6.86 -24.62 -7.57
N ALA A 266 -6.10 -24.90 -8.63
CA ALA A 266 -6.61 -24.95 -9.99
C ALA A 266 -7.76 -25.97 -10.13
N ALA A 267 -7.59 -27.16 -9.54
CA ALA A 267 -8.63 -28.19 -9.50
C ALA A 267 -9.85 -27.74 -8.69
N ALA A 268 -9.66 -27.13 -7.53
CA ALA A 268 -10.76 -26.67 -6.65
C ALA A 268 -11.57 -25.53 -7.28
N LEU A 269 -10.92 -24.65 -8.04
CA LEU A 269 -11.56 -23.50 -8.68
C LEU A 269 -12.00 -23.78 -10.14
N GLU A 270 -11.71 -24.96 -10.64
CA GLU A 270 -11.99 -25.35 -12.04
C GLU A 270 -11.42 -24.35 -13.05
N ILE A 271 -10.12 -23.98 -12.87
CA ILE A 271 -9.35 -23.10 -13.76
C ILE A 271 -7.98 -23.68 -14.08
N GLY A 272 -7.32 -23.10 -15.09
CA GLY A 272 -5.94 -23.48 -15.41
C GLY A 272 -4.95 -23.08 -14.30
N ARG A 273 -3.88 -23.86 -14.14
CA ARG A 273 -2.80 -23.55 -13.21
C ARG A 273 -2.18 -22.16 -13.46
N ASP A 274 -1.99 -21.82 -14.72
CA ASP A 274 -1.40 -20.52 -15.10
C ASP A 274 -2.34 -19.38 -14.78
N THR A 275 -3.65 -19.58 -14.89
CA THR A 275 -4.67 -18.61 -14.44
C THR A 275 -4.62 -18.39 -12.93
N VAL A 276 -4.36 -19.44 -12.12
CA VAL A 276 -4.15 -19.27 -10.67
C VAL A 276 -2.95 -18.37 -10.41
N VAL A 277 -1.82 -18.60 -11.09
CA VAL A 277 -0.61 -17.78 -10.94
C VAL A 277 -0.85 -16.35 -11.37
N GLU A 278 -1.59 -16.15 -12.45
CA GLU A 278 -1.97 -14.82 -12.93
C GLU A 278 -2.87 -14.08 -11.93
N TYR A 279 -3.87 -14.73 -11.37
CA TYR A 279 -4.75 -14.15 -10.35
C TYR A 279 -4.00 -13.79 -9.07
N LEU A 280 -3.07 -14.64 -8.62
CA LEU A 280 -2.20 -14.29 -7.50
C LEU A 280 -1.37 -13.05 -7.79
N LYS A 281 -0.81 -12.94 -9.00
CA LYS A 281 -0.08 -11.75 -9.41
C LYS A 281 -0.97 -10.50 -9.41
N TYR A 282 -2.17 -10.56 -9.96
CA TYR A 282 -3.11 -9.44 -9.95
C TYR A 282 -3.48 -9.00 -8.53
N LEU A 283 -3.71 -9.95 -7.63
CA LEU A 283 -3.98 -9.65 -6.23
C LEU A 283 -2.75 -9.07 -5.49
N GLY A 284 -1.55 -9.50 -5.86
CA GLY A 284 -0.29 -8.90 -5.38
C GLY A 284 -0.09 -7.46 -5.89
N ASP A 285 -0.29 -7.25 -7.19
CA ASP A 285 -0.21 -5.91 -7.80
C ASP A 285 -1.28 -4.95 -7.25
N ALA A 286 -2.45 -5.50 -6.85
CA ALA A 286 -3.53 -4.77 -6.19
C ALA A 286 -3.29 -4.47 -4.71
N LYS A 287 -2.18 -4.96 -4.15
CA LYS A 287 -1.87 -4.81 -2.72
C LYS A 287 -2.96 -5.45 -1.81
N VAL A 288 -3.38 -6.65 -2.19
CA VAL A 288 -4.22 -7.55 -1.36
C VAL A 288 -3.38 -8.69 -0.81
N LEU A 289 -2.35 -9.12 -1.57
CA LEU A 289 -1.41 -10.18 -1.21
C LEU A 289 0.04 -9.71 -1.29
N ASN A 290 0.87 -10.30 -0.44
CA ASN A 290 2.33 -10.31 -0.56
C ASN A 290 2.80 -11.66 -1.11
N LEU A 291 3.49 -11.64 -2.24
CA LEU A 291 3.97 -12.84 -2.94
C LEU A 291 5.46 -12.99 -2.73
N LEU A 292 5.88 -14.07 -2.07
CA LEU A 292 7.28 -14.35 -1.81
C LEU A 292 7.85 -15.44 -2.72
N TYR A 293 9.07 -15.19 -3.15
CA TYR A 293 9.87 -16.10 -3.98
C TYR A 293 11.19 -16.38 -3.29
N SER A 294 11.68 -17.60 -3.40
CA SER A 294 13.00 -17.99 -2.87
C SER A 294 14.17 -17.60 -3.80
N ASP A 295 13.89 -16.99 -4.95
CA ASP A 295 14.88 -16.43 -5.87
C ASP A 295 14.37 -15.08 -6.36
N LYS A 296 15.12 -14.02 -6.03
CA LYS A 296 14.81 -12.64 -6.43
C LYS A 296 14.63 -12.46 -7.93
N LYS A 297 15.26 -13.31 -8.77
CA LYS A 297 15.10 -13.26 -10.24
C LYS A 297 13.68 -13.59 -10.70
N ARG A 298 12.85 -14.18 -9.83
CA ARG A 298 11.44 -14.51 -10.09
C ARG A 298 10.48 -13.39 -9.69
N ILE A 299 10.93 -12.45 -8.87
CA ILE A 299 10.12 -11.31 -8.43
C ILE A 299 9.70 -10.49 -9.66
N GLY A 300 8.43 -10.14 -9.74
CA GLY A 300 7.86 -9.39 -10.87
C GLY A 300 7.60 -10.20 -12.14
N LYS A 301 8.06 -11.45 -12.23
CA LYS A 301 7.77 -12.35 -13.36
C LYS A 301 6.47 -13.10 -13.13
N LEU A 302 5.84 -13.54 -14.24
CA LEU A 302 4.70 -14.47 -14.16
C LEU A 302 5.21 -15.86 -13.79
N SER A 303 5.40 -16.11 -12.52
CA SER A 303 5.88 -17.38 -11.97
C SER A 303 5.17 -17.69 -10.67
N LYS A 304 5.01 -18.99 -10.36
CA LYS A 304 4.38 -19.42 -9.12
C LYS A 304 5.18 -18.88 -7.92
N PRO A 305 4.57 -18.13 -6.97
CA PRO A 305 5.23 -17.77 -5.72
C PRO A 305 5.47 -19.04 -4.86
N ASP A 306 6.47 -18.97 -4.00
CA ASP A 306 6.76 -20.06 -3.07
C ASP A 306 5.89 -19.95 -1.82
N LYS A 307 5.62 -18.73 -1.32
CA LYS A 307 4.73 -18.45 -0.18
C LYS A 307 3.87 -17.22 -0.45
N VAL A 308 2.68 -17.19 0.12
CA VAL A 308 1.72 -16.10 -0.07
C VAL A 308 1.20 -15.66 1.29
N TYR A 309 1.18 -14.36 1.52
CA TYR A 309 0.58 -13.72 2.68
C TYR A 309 -0.50 -12.73 2.25
N LEU A 310 -1.42 -12.39 3.14
CA LEU A 310 -2.23 -11.18 2.96
C LEU A 310 -1.33 -9.95 3.05
N GLU A 311 -1.73 -8.84 2.45
CA GLU A 311 -0.90 -7.63 2.39
C GLU A 311 -0.53 -7.11 3.77
N ASN A 312 -1.48 -7.12 4.71
CA ASN A 312 -1.25 -6.63 6.07
C ASN A 312 -2.10 -7.40 7.09
N PRO A 313 -1.75 -7.33 8.39
CA PRO A 313 -2.46 -8.01 9.46
C PRO A 313 -3.96 -7.68 9.55
N ASN A 314 -4.34 -6.44 9.27
CA ASN A 314 -5.73 -6.01 9.43
C ASN A 314 -6.67 -6.65 8.39
N ILE A 315 -6.18 -6.98 7.19
CA ILE A 315 -6.93 -7.79 6.21
C ILE A 315 -7.19 -9.20 6.75
N LEU A 316 -6.21 -9.80 7.44
CA LEU A 316 -6.38 -11.13 8.04
C LEU A 316 -7.50 -11.11 9.10
N TYR A 317 -7.52 -10.10 9.97
CA TYR A 317 -8.60 -9.93 10.96
C TYR A 317 -9.97 -9.67 10.32
N ALA A 318 -10.01 -8.92 9.21
CA ALA A 318 -11.26 -8.65 8.52
C ALA A 318 -11.84 -9.88 7.82
N LEU A 319 -11.00 -10.64 7.09
CA LEU A 319 -11.48 -11.73 6.24
C LEU A 319 -11.56 -13.09 6.95
N ALA A 320 -10.80 -13.31 8.03
CA ALA A 320 -10.73 -14.58 8.74
C ALA A 320 -10.67 -14.44 10.27
N PRO A 321 -11.58 -13.68 10.92
CA PRO A 321 -11.46 -13.35 12.35
C PRO A 321 -11.42 -14.58 13.28
N ALA A 322 -12.11 -15.66 12.91
CA ALA A 322 -12.15 -16.89 13.69
C ALA A 322 -10.92 -17.82 13.51
N LYS A 323 -10.01 -17.46 12.60
CA LYS A 323 -8.88 -18.32 12.18
C LYS A 323 -7.55 -17.57 12.13
N VAL A 324 -7.43 -16.46 12.87
CA VAL A 324 -6.16 -15.72 12.92
C VAL A 324 -5.11 -16.58 13.62
N GLU A 325 -4.21 -17.12 12.82
CA GLU A 325 -3.06 -17.90 13.30
C GLU A 325 -1.93 -16.94 13.62
N ILE A 326 -1.43 -16.97 14.88
CA ILE A 326 -0.49 -15.96 15.39
C ILE A 326 0.86 -15.98 14.64
N GLY A 327 1.33 -17.15 14.21
CA GLY A 327 2.57 -17.26 13.42
C GLY A 327 2.44 -16.52 12.09
N THR A 328 1.37 -16.80 11.37
CA THR A 328 1.06 -16.11 10.09
C THR A 328 0.87 -14.61 10.26
N LEU A 329 0.22 -14.18 11.36
CA LEU A 329 0.06 -12.76 11.67
C LEU A 329 1.40 -12.03 11.80
N ARG A 330 2.36 -12.63 12.51
CA ARG A 330 3.71 -12.10 12.73
C ARG A 330 4.49 -12.02 11.42
N GLU A 331 4.46 -13.10 10.63
CA GLU A 331 5.12 -13.14 9.34
C GLU A 331 4.50 -12.14 8.35
N THR A 332 3.17 -12.03 8.32
CA THR A 332 2.45 -11.03 7.49
C THR A 332 2.90 -9.61 7.83
N PHE A 333 2.98 -9.25 9.11
CA PHE A 333 3.48 -7.95 9.54
C PHE A 333 4.93 -7.71 9.11
N ALA A 334 5.80 -8.71 9.31
CA ALA A 334 7.22 -8.59 8.95
C ALA A 334 7.41 -8.38 7.44
N VAL A 335 6.69 -9.15 6.62
CA VAL A 335 6.73 -9.02 5.16
C VAL A 335 6.21 -7.67 4.70
N ASP A 336 5.08 -7.20 5.24
CA ASP A 336 4.50 -5.89 4.92
C ASP A 336 5.52 -4.77 5.19
N CYS A 337 6.08 -4.70 6.40
CA CYS A 337 7.06 -3.67 6.76
C CYS A 337 8.34 -3.73 5.92
N LEU A 338 8.91 -4.91 5.74
CA LEU A 338 10.16 -5.09 5.02
C LEU A 338 10.02 -4.82 3.52
N SER A 339 8.91 -5.22 2.91
CA SER A 339 8.69 -5.11 1.46
C SER A 339 8.52 -3.67 0.96
N GLU A 340 8.31 -2.70 1.85
CA GLU A 340 8.21 -1.28 1.46
C GLU A 340 9.58 -0.67 1.05
N SER A 341 10.67 -1.18 1.62
CA SER A 341 12.02 -0.61 1.38
C SER A 341 13.08 -1.65 1.02
N HIS A 342 12.78 -2.95 1.17
CA HIS A 342 13.75 -4.03 1.00
C HIS A 342 13.23 -5.13 0.06
N VAL A 343 14.17 -5.89 -0.52
CA VAL A 343 13.85 -7.10 -1.29
C VAL A 343 13.75 -8.28 -0.34
N VAL A 344 12.53 -8.80 -0.17
CA VAL A 344 12.24 -9.94 0.71
C VAL A 344 12.11 -11.21 -0.11
N GLU A 345 12.92 -12.22 0.23
CA GLU A 345 12.91 -13.56 -0.37
C GLU A 345 12.46 -14.59 0.69
N TYR A 346 11.75 -15.62 0.26
CA TYR A 346 11.39 -16.74 1.14
C TYR A 346 12.63 -17.57 1.52
N GLY A 347 12.90 -17.70 2.82
CA GLY A 347 14.10 -18.34 3.35
C GLY A 347 14.16 -19.87 3.22
N LYS A 348 13.02 -20.55 2.99
CA LYS A 348 12.85 -22.01 2.93
C LYS A 348 13.28 -22.70 4.23
N THR A 349 14.48 -23.30 4.21
CA THR A 349 15.07 -24.00 5.34
C THR A 349 16.06 -23.16 6.15
N GLN A 350 16.32 -21.93 5.71
CA GLN A 350 17.27 -21.01 6.32
C GLN A 350 16.58 -19.77 6.81
N GLY A 351 15.85 -19.90 7.91
CA GLY A 351 14.99 -18.83 8.43
C GLY A 351 13.69 -18.65 7.62
N ASP A 352 12.86 -17.71 8.05
CA ASP A 352 11.62 -17.39 7.37
C ASP A 352 11.86 -16.50 6.15
N PHE A 353 12.72 -15.48 6.28
CA PHE A 353 13.01 -14.51 5.24
C PHE A 353 14.49 -14.26 5.03
N LYS A 354 14.85 -14.05 3.77
CA LYS A 354 16.14 -13.47 3.40
C LYS A 354 15.91 -12.06 2.85
N VAL A 355 16.56 -11.07 3.44
CA VAL A 355 16.37 -9.65 3.12
C VAL A 355 17.60 -9.10 2.45
N ASP A 356 17.43 -8.45 1.28
CA ASP A 356 18.47 -7.86 0.43
C ASP A 356 19.61 -8.83 0.05
N SER A 357 19.29 -10.13 0.02
CA SER A 357 20.27 -11.21 -0.17
C SER A 357 21.41 -11.20 0.87
N LYS A 358 21.27 -10.48 1.97
CA LYS A 358 22.27 -10.28 3.02
C LYS A 358 21.83 -10.82 4.38
N TYR A 359 20.70 -10.36 4.86
CA TYR A 359 20.21 -10.71 6.19
C TYR A 359 19.30 -11.93 6.16
N THR A 360 19.38 -12.75 7.22
CA THR A 360 18.45 -13.88 7.43
C THR A 360 17.61 -13.61 8.67
N PHE A 361 16.30 -13.59 8.51
CA PHE A 361 15.37 -13.32 9.60
C PHE A 361 14.52 -14.55 9.92
N GLU A 362 14.36 -14.77 11.21
CA GLU A 362 13.46 -15.75 11.78
C GLU A 362 12.39 -15.00 12.58
N ILE A 363 11.12 -15.27 12.30
CA ILE A 363 10.01 -14.59 12.93
C ILE A 363 9.32 -15.54 13.91
N GLY A 364 9.02 -15.07 15.12
CA GLY A 364 8.37 -15.96 16.07
C GLY A 364 7.81 -15.27 17.30
N GLY A 365 7.43 -16.08 18.26
CA GLY A 365 7.00 -15.63 19.58
C GLY A 365 8.15 -15.60 20.59
N ARG A 366 7.82 -15.34 21.83
CA ARG A 366 8.78 -15.23 22.94
C ARG A 366 9.72 -16.42 23.09
N SER A 367 9.24 -17.65 22.81
CA SER A 367 10.03 -18.88 22.96
C SER A 367 10.90 -19.22 21.76
N LYS A 368 10.86 -18.43 20.66
CA LYS A 368 11.66 -18.70 19.45
C LYS A 368 13.15 -18.63 19.78
N ASP A 369 13.90 -19.61 19.28
CA ASP A 369 15.36 -19.74 19.49
C ASP A 369 16.11 -19.72 18.14
N PHE A 370 17.44 -19.73 18.22
CA PHE A 370 18.34 -19.65 17.06
C PHE A 370 18.56 -20.97 16.32
N SER A 371 17.87 -22.07 16.67
CA SER A 371 18.13 -23.40 16.12
C SER A 371 18.11 -23.47 14.60
N GLN A 372 17.16 -22.75 13.96
CA GLN A 372 17.00 -22.74 12.50
C GLN A 372 18.02 -21.86 11.76
N ILE A 373 18.62 -20.88 12.44
CA ILE A 373 19.58 -19.94 11.87
C ILE A 373 20.95 -19.99 12.55
N ALA A 374 21.22 -21.08 13.29
CA ALA A 374 22.45 -21.27 14.03
C ALA A 374 23.69 -21.23 13.14
N GLY A 375 24.68 -20.42 13.51
CA GLY A 375 25.94 -20.28 12.77
C GLY A 375 25.86 -19.45 11.47
N MET A 376 24.70 -18.90 11.13
CA MET A 376 24.56 -18.01 9.99
C MET A 376 25.04 -16.60 10.34
N LYS A 377 25.77 -15.97 9.43
CA LYS A 377 26.11 -14.56 9.52
C LYS A 377 24.88 -13.69 9.27
N ASP A 378 24.86 -12.51 9.88
CA ASP A 378 23.82 -11.49 9.65
C ASP A 378 22.41 -12.07 9.83
N SER A 379 22.24 -12.92 10.85
CA SER A 379 20.98 -13.59 11.18
C SER A 379 20.39 -13.08 12.48
N TYR A 380 19.08 -12.84 12.48
CA TYR A 380 18.37 -12.22 13.60
C TYR A 380 17.01 -12.89 13.82
N ILE A 381 16.57 -12.92 15.08
CA ILE A 381 15.20 -13.29 15.43
C ILE A 381 14.42 -12.01 15.70
N PHE A 382 13.27 -11.85 15.03
CA PHE A 382 12.27 -10.85 15.42
C PHE A 382 11.14 -11.55 16.18
N ALA A 383 11.07 -11.28 17.48
CA ALA A 383 10.14 -11.97 18.38
C ALA A 383 9.00 -11.06 18.83
N ASP A 384 7.77 -11.58 18.70
CA ASP A 384 6.58 -10.98 19.29
C ASP A 384 6.51 -11.34 20.80
N ASP A 385 5.78 -10.54 21.59
CA ASP A 385 5.76 -10.64 23.06
C ASP A 385 7.15 -10.53 23.69
N TRP A 386 8.08 -9.90 23.01
CA TRP A 386 9.44 -9.66 23.44
C TRP A 386 9.65 -8.16 23.63
N ASP A 387 9.98 -7.75 24.84
CA ASP A 387 10.00 -6.34 25.20
C ASP A 387 11.32 -5.65 24.83
N MET A 388 12.45 -6.23 25.19
CA MET A 388 13.78 -5.61 25.11
C MET A 388 14.70 -6.43 24.19
N PRO A 389 15.55 -5.80 23.36
CA PRO A 389 16.57 -6.51 22.58
C PRO A 389 17.49 -7.37 23.47
N ASP A 390 17.90 -8.53 22.94
CA ASP A 390 18.88 -9.41 23.56
C ASP A 390 19.79 -10.00 22.47
N GLY A 391 20.96 -9.40 22.29
CA GLY A 391 21.88 -9.75 21.21
C GLY A 391 21.21 -9.63 19.83
N ALA A 392 21.14 -10.74 19.11
CA ALA A 392 20.48 -10.81 17.78
C ALA A 392 18.99 -11.16 17.86
N LYS A 393 18.39 -11.18 19.05
CA LYS A 393 16.95 -11.33 19.24
C LYS A 393 16.30 -9.99 19.55
N LEU A 394 15.48 -9.53 18.64
CA LEU A 394 14.90 -8.20 18.63
C LEU A 394 13.37 -8.25 18.75
N PRO A 395 12.73 -7.26 19.38
CA PRO A 395 11.29 -7.13 19.37
C PRO A 395 10.73 -6.97 17.95
N LEU A 396 9.69 -7.71 17.60
CA LEU A 396 9.06 -7.69 16.27
C LEU A 396 8.53 -6.30 15.91
N TRP A 397 7.99 -5.56 16.89
CA TRP A 397 7.44 -4.21 16.67
C TRP A 397 8.44 -3.20 16.08
N MET A 398 9.76 -3.45 16.25
CA MET A 398 10.80 -2.55 15.72
C MET A 398 10.77 -2.45 14.19
N LEU A 399 10.37 -3.50 13.48
CA LEU A 399 10.19 -3.45 12.02
C LEU A 399 9.14 -2.41 11.59
N GLY A 400 8.20 -2.06 12.45
CA GLY A 400 7.22 -1.01 12.20
C GLY A 400 7.76 0.42 12.25
N PHE A 401 9.09 0.61 12.39
CA PHE A 401 9.78 1.90 12.38
C PHE A 401 10.56 2.15 11.08
N LEU A 402 10.50 1.20 10.12
CA LEU A 402 11.21 1.29 8.84
C LEU A 402 10.69 2.40 7.90
N TYR A 403 9.46 2.86 8.07
CA TYR A 403 8.85 3.93 7.28
C TYR A 403 7.81 4.72 8.08
#